data_9607912b29fdbdc5ad09aa2be3510830
#
_entry.id   9607912b29fdbdc5ad09aa2be3510830
#
_cell.length_a   1.000
_cell.length_b   1.000
_cell.length_c   1.000
_cell.angle_alpha   90.00
_cell.angle_beta   90.00
_cell.angle_gamma   90.00
#
_symmetry.space_group_name_H-M   'P 1'
#
loop_
_entity.id
_entity.type
_entity.pdbx_description
1 polymer ?
#
loop_
_entity_poly.entity_id
_entity_poly.type
_entity_poly.pdbx_seq_one_letter_code
_entity_poly.pdbx_strand_id
1 'polypeptide(L)'
;MISINNFINGEFVPPNSNQYLDVYEPATGLIYSNVADSNSNDIENAYQSAQSAFKFWSGISVEERAGYLNKIADGIESRLDEFAEYESRDTGKPISLAKSVDIPRAVSNFRFFAEFGLSFQFESELNSDQSQNKLIRSPLGVVGCISPWNLPLYLFTWKIAPALIAGNTVVAKPSEITPYTAFKLSEICRDAGFPVGVLNIIHGQGRTSGNALVCHRGIKAISFTGGTATGKLITKKTASSFKKLSLEMGGKNPAVIFADCDYDNMLETMVRSSFSNQGQICLCSSRILVEEPIYEKFKIDFVQGVSELKIGDPSKEGTQFGALSSKGHYEKVLSYMEIAKQEGGKVLVGGNQIKINGRCETGWFVEPTIIEGLNNSCRTNQEEIFGPIVTLQSIQSEYEAIQLANETEYGLSATIWTEDKEKANRISSQIDAGIIWVNCWLVRDLRTPFGGMKQSGMGREGGDEALRFFTEPKNICTTQ
;
A
#
# COMPACT_ATOMS: atom_id res chain seq x y z
N MET A 1 -2.72 -24.50 -16.28
CA MET A 1 -3.10 -23.50 -15.25
C MET A 1 -2.18 -23.73 -14.06
N ILE A 2 -1.55 -22.70 -13.52
CA ILE A 2 -0.63 -22.83 -12.36
C ILE A 2 -1.46 -22.75 -11.09
N SER A 3 -1.20 -23.66 -10.13
CA SER A 3 -1.79 -23.59 -8.80
C SER A 3 -0.81 -22.90 -7.83
N ILE A 4 -1.21 -21.76 -7.28
CA ILE A 4 -0.43 -21.00 -6.32
C ILE A 4 -0.68 -21.60 -4.94
N ASN A 5 0.34 -22.31 -4.43
CA ASN A 5 0.32 -22.95 -3.12
C ASN A 5 0.88 -22.04 -2.03
N ASN A 6 0.63 -22.39 -0.78
CA ASN A 6 1.28 -21.76 0.36
C ASN A 6 2.78 -22.06 0.34
N PHE A 7 3.57 -21.17 0.93
CA PHE A 7 4.98 -21.39 1.21
C PHE A 7 5.19 -21.49 2.71
N ILE A 8 5.41 -22.71 3.21
CA ILE A 8 5.57 -22.99 4.63
C ILE A 8 6.83 -23.84 4.83
N ASN A 9 7.66 -23.43 5.77
CA ASN A 9 8.89 -24.16 6.12
C ASN A 9 9.83 -24.41 4.91
N GLY A 10 9.90 -23.44 3.99
CA GLY A 10 10.73 -23.53 2.79
C GLY A 10 10.14 -24.34 1.62
N GLU A 11 8.94 -24.88 1.77
CA GLU A 11 8.29 -25.77 0.80
C GLU A 11 6.96 -25.19 0.31
N PHE A 12 6.60 -25.53 -0.95
CA PHE A 12 5.29 -25.24 -1.50
C PHE A 12 4.31 -26.33 -1.10
N VAL A 13 3.30 -25.97 -0.30
CA VAL A 13 2.33 -26.91 0.23
C VAL A 13 0.90 -26.53 -0.19
N PRO A 14 0.05 -27.49 -0.59
CA PRO A 14 -1.36 -27.23 -0.87
C PRO A 14 -2.08 -26.74 0.40
N PRO A 15 -3.22 -26.05 0.27
CA PRO A 15 -4.03 -25.69 1.43
C PRO A 15 -4.61 -26.93 2.11
N ASN A 16 -4.69 -26.92 3.42
CA ASN A 16 -5.23 -28.04 4.23
C ASN A 16 -6.68 -28.37 3.84
N SER A 17 -7.42 -27.38 3.34
CA SER A 17 -8.77 -27.54 2.83
C SER A 17 -8.85 -28.24 1.47
N ASN A 18 -7.76 -28.35 0.71
CA ASN A 18 -7.72 -28.68 -0.70
C ASN A 18 -8.62 -27.78 -1.61
N GLN A 19 -8.98 -26.58 -1.10
CA GLN A 19 -9.77 -25.60 -1.85
C GLN A 19 -8.89 -24.54 -2.46
N TYR A 20 -9.26 -24.05 -3.65
CA TYR A 20 -8.58 -23.00 -4.37
C TYR A 20 -9.59 -21.96 -4.84
N LEU A 21 -9.12 -20.72 -4.96
CA LEU A 21 -9.87 -19.59 -5.50
C LEU A 21 -9.36 -19.29 -6.92
N ASP A 22 -10.26 -18.90 -7.79
CA ASP A 22 -9.89 -18.45 -9.12
C ASP A 22 -9.15 -17.11 -9.08
N VAL A 23 -8.07 -17.00 -9.85
CA VAL A 23 -7.32 -15.76 -10.05
C VAL A 23 -7.56 -15.28 -11.48
N TYR A 24 -8.04 -14.06 -11.58
CA TYR A 24 -8.44 -13.45 -12.84
C TYR A 24 -7.36 -12.52 -13.37
N GLU A 25 -7.21 -12.47 -14.68
CA GLU A 25 -6.51 -11.42 -15.38
C GLU A 25 -7.50 -10.26 -15.64
N PRO A 26 -7.41 -9.10 -14.94
CA PRO A 26 -8.38 -8.02 -15.05
C PRO A 26 -8.57 -7.47 -16.47
N ALA A 27 -7.49 -7.45 -17.23
CA ALA A 27 -7.50 -6.97 -18.62
C ALA A 27 -8.37 -7.82 -19.55
N THR A 28 -8.54 -9.10 -19.22
CA THR A 28 -9.34 -10.02 -20.04
C THR A 28 -10.62 -10.49 -19.35
N GLY A 29 -10.71 -10.34 -18.03
CA GLY A 29 -11.79 -10.91 -17.22
C GLY A 29 -11.76 -12.45 -17.15
N LEU A 30 -10.69 -13.10 -17.61
CA LEU A 30 -10.55 -14.56 -17.67
C LEU A 30 -9.72 -15.10 -16.51
N ILE A 31 -10.02 -16.32 -16.10
CA ILE A 31 -9.22 -17.06 -15.12
C ILE A 31 -7.90 -17.49 -15.77
N TYR A 32 -6.77 -17.20 -15.13
CA TYR A 32 -5.46 -17.61 -15.63
C TYR A 32 -4.67 -18.51 -14.65
N SER A 33 -5.07 -18.48 -13.38
CA SER A 33 -4.43 -19.24 -12.30
C SER A 33 -5.46 -19.58 -11.24
N ASN A 34 -5.07 -20.36 -10.23
CA ASN A 34 -5.80 -20.50 -9.00
C ASN A 34 -4.86 -20.34 -7.78
N VAL A 35 -5.40 -19.97 -6.64
CA VAL A 35 -4.63 -19.71 -5.41
C VAL A 35 -5.25 -20.46 -4.24
N ALA A 36 -4.41 -20.98 -3.35
CA ALA A 36 -4.82 -21.71 -2.15
C ALA A 36 -5.83 -20.91 -1.32
N ASP A 37 -6.96 -21.54 -0.93
CA ASP A 37 -7.92 -20.98 0.04
C ASP A 37 -7.67 -21.61 1.41
N SER A 38 -6.70 -21.06 2.11
CA SER A 38 -6.21 -21.58 3.38
C SER A 38 -7.16 -21.30 4.55
N ASN A 39 -7.06 -22.13 5.55
CA ASN A 39 -7.85 -22.06 6.79
C ASN A 39 -6.97 -21.87 8.05
N SER A 40 -7.55 -22.04 9.24
CA SER A 40 -6.84 -21.89 10.50
C SER A 40 -5.72 -22.90 10.72
N ASN A 41 -5.82 -24.11 10.13
CA ASN A 41 -4.78 -25.14 10.26
C ASN A 41 -3.53 -24.75 9.48
N ASP A 42 -3.69 -24.14 8.30
CA ASP A 42 -2.56 -23.61 7.52
C ASP A 42 -1.83 -22.50 8.27
N ILE A 43 -2.59 -21.63 8.94
CA ILE A 43 -2.02 -20.57 9.79
C ILE A 43 -1.28 -21.17 11.00
N GLU A 44 -1.84 -22.20 11.65
CA GLU A 44 -1.17 -22.89 12.74
C GLU A 44 0.14 -23.53 12.27
N ASN A 45 0.14 -24.22 11.13
CA ASN A 45 1.33 -24.84 10.57
C ASN A 45 2.42 -23.79 10.24
N ALA A 46 2.03 -22.68 9.66
CA ALA A 46 2.94 -21.57 9.36
C ALA A 46 3.50 -20.92 10.66
N TYR A 47 2.65 -20.75 11.67
CA TYR A 47 3.08 -20.26 12.97
C TYR A 47 4.08 -21.20 13.64
N GLN A 48 3.83 -22.50 13.66
CA GLN A 48 4.74 -23.47 14.26
C GLN A 48 6.11 -23.49 13.55
N SER A 49 6.10 -23.41 12.23
CA SER A 49 7.30 -23.26 11.42
C SER A 49 8.07 -21.97 11.78
N ALA A 50 7.37 -20.83 11.85
CA ALA A 50 7.94 -19.53 12.20
C ALA A 50 8.49 -19.54 13.65
N GLN A 51 7.75 -20.13 14.60
CA GLN A 51 8.15 -20.23 16.00
C GLN A 51 9.41 -21.08 16.17
N SER A 52 9.53 -22.17 15.41
CA SER A 52 10.71 -23.05 15.43
C SER A 52 11.96 -22.35 14.90
N ALA A 53 11.82 -21.54 13.84
CA ALA A 53 12.91 -20.80 13.22
C ALA A 53 13.35 -19.56 14.04
N PHE A 54 12.48 -19.04 14.93
CA PHE A 54 12.69 -17.77 15.61
C PHE A 54 14.01 -17.72 16.41
N LYS A 55 14.34 -18.76 17.17
CA LYS A 55 15.55 -18.78 18.00
C LYS A 55 16.82 -18.64 17.15
N PHE A 56 16.86 -19.33 16.02
CA PHE A 56 17.98 -19.21 15.07
C PHE A 56 18.04 -17.79 14.50
N TRP A 57 16.94 -17.32 13.89
CA TRP A 57 16.90 -16.05 13.16
C TRP A 57 17.16 -14.83 14.06
N SER A 58 16.60 -14.82 15.27
CA SER A 58 16.86 -13.75 16.24
C SER A 58 18.27 -13.79 16.86
N GLY A 59 18.93 -14.93 16.77
CA GLY A 59 20.28 -15.14 17.33
C GLY A 59 21.42 -14.84 16.38
N ILE A 60 21.19 -14.78 15.07
CA ILE A 60 22.22 -14.37 14.09
C ILE A 60 22.35 -12.84 14.09
N SER A 61 23.51 -12.35 13.65
CA SER A 61 23.81 -10.91 13.61
C SER A 61 22.90 -10.15 12.64
N VAL A 62 22.81 -8.82 12.80
CA VAL A 62 22.07 -7.98 11.88
C VAL A 62 22.69 -7.96 10.48
N GLU A 63 24.02 -8.09 10.40
CA GLU A 63 24.79 -8.19 9.16
C GLU A 63 24.43 -9.45 8.38
N GLU A 64 24.30 -10.59 9.07
CA GLU A 64 23.88 -11.84 8.44
C GLU A 64 22.45 -11.73 7.93
N ARG A 65 21.53 -11.15 8.71
CA ARG A 65 20.14 -10.89 8.25
C ARG A 65 20.13 -9.97 7.05
N ALA A 66 20.90 -8.87 7.06
CA ALA A 66 21.03 -7.94 5.93
C ALA A 66 21.57 -8.65 4.67
N GLY A 67 22.52 -9.57 4.83
CA GLY A 67 23.01 -10.40 3.73
C GLY A 67 21.92 -11.24 3.07
N TYR A 68 21.02 -11.83 3.85
CA TYR A 68 19.87 -12.57 3.31
C TYR A 68 18.88 -11.66 2.59
N LEU A 69 18.57 -10.48 3.14
CA LEU A 69 17.66 -9.53 2.50
C LEU A 69 18.21 -9.04 1.15
N ASN A 70 19.51 -8.77 1.08
CA ASN A 70 20.18 -8.38 -0.17
C ASN A 70 20.11 -9.49 -1.23
N LYS A 71 20.30 -10.77 -0.86
CA LYS A 71 20.12 -11.89 -1.80
C LYS A 71 18.71 -11.96 -2.37
N ILE A 72 17.69 -11.68 -1.56
CA ILE A 72 16.30 -11.61 -2.06
C ILE A 72 16.15 -10.43 -3.04
N ALA A 73 16.70 -9.26 -2.71
CA ALA A 73 16.69 -8.09 -3.59
C ALA A 73 17.36 -8.40 -4.94
N ASP A 74 18.54 -9.03 -4.93
CA ASP A 74 19.26 -9.45 -6.14
C ASP A 74 18.44 -10.44 -6.97
N GLY A 75 17.75 -11.38 -6.32
CA GLY A 75 16.88 -12.33 -6.97
C GLY A 75 15.68 -11.67 -7.67
N ILE A 76 15.03 -10.67 -7.04
CA ILE A 76 13.94 -9.90 -7.66
C ILE A 76 14.49 -9.08 -8.83
N GLU A 77 15.61 -8.37 -8.64
CA GLU A 77 16.20 -7.51 -9.65
C GLU A 77 16.63 -8.29 -10.91
N SER A 78 17.20 -9.48 -10.72
CA SER A 78 17.61 -10.36 -11.84
C SER A 78 16.41 -10.89 -12.66
N ARG A 79 15.21 -10.87 -12.10
CA ARG A 79 13.95 -11.32 -12.73
C ARG A 79 12.95 -10.18 -12.91
N LEU A 80 13.42 -8.91 -13.00
CA LEU A 80 12.58 -7.72 -13.02
C LEU A 80 11.46 -7.79 -14.07
N ASP A 81 11.80 -8.18 -15.30
CA ASP A 81 10.83 -8.26 -16.39
C ASP A 81 9.73 -9.30 -16.13
N GLU A 82 10.11 -10.46 -15.60
CA GLU A 82 9.17 -11.51 -15.23
C GLU A 82 8.21 -11.05 -14.13
N PHE A 83 8.75 -10.44 -13.06
CA PHE A 83 7.92 -9.90 -11.98
C PHE A 83 6.97 -8.80 -12.48
N ALA A 84 7.44 -7.90 -13.34
CA ALA A 84 6.63 -6.84 -13.90
C ALA A 84 5.49 -7.36 -14.79
N GLU A 85 5.73 -8.42 -15.56
CA GLU A 85 4.69 -9.07 -16.34
C GLU A 85 3.60 -9.65 -15.46
N TYR A 86 3.96 -10.39 -14.40
CA TYR A 86 2.99 -10.95 -13.47
C TYR A 86 2.27 -9.88 -12.64
N GLU A 87 2.97 -8.83 -12.18
CA GLU A 87 2.37 -7.71 -11.47
C GLU A 87 1.31 -7.00 -12.33
N SER A 88 1.64 -6.74 -13.60
CA SER A 88 0.71 -6.15 -14.58
C SER A 88 -0.48 -7.07 -14.86
N ARG A 89 -0.22 -8.36 -15.01
CA ARG A 89 -1.25 -9.37 -15.29
C ARG A 89 -2.23 -9.54 -14.14
N ASP A 90 -1.73 -9.58 -12.90
CA ASP A 90 -2.55 -9.71 -11.69
C ASP A 90 -3.43 -8.48 -11.43
N THR A 91 -2.86 -7.29 -11.65
CA THR A 91 -3.48 -6.03 -11.24
C THR A 91 -4.25 -5.31 -12.35
N GLY A 92 -3.97 -5.62 -13.61
CA GLY A 92 -4.48 -4.88 -14.75
C GLY A 92 -3.79 -3.54 -15.04
N LYS A 93 -2.74 -3.16 -14.27
CA LYS A 93 -1.96 -1.95 -14.50
C LYS A 93 -1.05 -2.05 -15.73
N PRO A 94 -0.67 -0.93 -16.36
CA PRO A 94 0.30 -0.93 -17.45
C PRO A 94 1.63 -1.57 -17.02
N ILE A 95 2.18 -2.43 -17.87
CA ILE A 95 3.46 -3.11 -17.62
C ILE A 95 4.62 -2.12 -17.42
N SER A 96 4.56 -0.97 -18.10
CA SER A 96 5.54 0.11 -17.94
C SER A 96 5.57 0.65 -16.50
N LEU A 97 4.42 0.76 -15.84
CA LEU A 97 4.33 1.18 -14.45
C LEU A 97 4.92 0.12 -13.50
N ALA A 98 4.60 -1.15 -13.73
CA ALA A 98 5.18 -2.25 -12.95
C ALA A 98 6.71 -2.28 -13.06
N LYS A 99 7.26 -2.13 -14.30
CA LYS A 99 8.70 -2.12 -14.58
C LYS A 99 9.44 -0.93 -13.98
N SER A 100 8.85 0.27 -14.04
CA SER A 100 9.53 1.51 -13.64
C SER A 100 9.33 1.86 -12.16
N VAL A 101 8.27 1.36 -11.52
CA VAL A 101 7.92 1.74 -10.15
C VAL A 101 7.83 0.53 -9.22
N ASP A 102 6.90 -0.42 -9.48
CA ASP A 102 6.52 -1.39 -8.45
C ASP A 102 7.64 -2.38 -8.12
N ILE A 103 8.24 -2.99 -9.16
CA ILE A 103 9.29 -3.98 -8.94
C ILE A 103 10.60 -3.35 -8.45
N PRO A 104 11.09 -2.22 -9.04
CA PRO A 104 12.24 -1.51 -8.48
C PRO A 104 12.03 -1.07 -7.03
N ARG A 105 10.81 -0.70 -6.65
CA ARG A 105 10.50 -0.33 -5.26
C ARG A 105 10.55 -1.54 -4.33
N ALA A 106 10.10 -2.70 -4.77
CA ALA A 106 10.21 -3.93 -3.99
C ALA A 106 11.67 -4.31 -3.72
N VAL A 107 12.54 -4.16 -4.71
CA VAL A 107 14.02 -4.30 -4.55
C VAL A 107 14.55 -3.28 -3.55
N SER A 108 14.18 -2.00 -3.75
CA SER A 108 14.63 -0.89 -2.87
C SER A 108 14.20 -1.10 -1.41
N ASN A 109 13.04 -1.68 -1.14
CA ASN A 109 12.56 -1.96 0.21
C ASN A 109 13.50 -2.93 0.95
N PHE A 110 13.89 -4.02 0.30
CA PHE A 110 14.84 -4.97 0.91
C PHE A 110 16.22 -4.37 1.11
N ARG A 111 16.77 -3.68 0.10
CA ARG A 111 18.09 -3.03 0.21
C ARG A 111 18.10 -1.96 1.29
N PHE A 112 17.07 -1.11 1.31
CA PHE A 112 16.94 -0.05 2.31
C PHE A 112 16.91 -0.62 3.73
N PHE A 113 16.06 -1.59 4.02
CA PHE A 113 15.98 -2.13 5.37
C PHE A 113 17.20 -2.99 5.74
N ALA A 114 17.86 -3.64 4.78
CA ALA A 114 19.13 -4.30 5.01
C ALA A 114 20.21 -3.31 5.49
N GLU A 115 20.34 -2.17 4.80
CA GLU A 115 21.30 -1.12 5.16
C GLU A 115 20.88 -0.37 6.43
N PHE A 116 19.61 0.04 6.52
CA PHE A 116 19.10 0.79 7.65
C PHE A 116 19.18 0.01 8.96
N GLY A 117 18.96 -1.30 8.93
CA GLY A 117 19.09 -2.17 10.08
C GLY A 117 20.50 -2.17 10.68
N LEU A 118 21.55 -2.01 9.86
CA LEU A 118 22.94 -1.93 10.32
C LEU A 118 23.23 -0.65 11.12
N SER A 119 22.51 0.42 10.83
CA SER A 119 22.67 1.73 11.50
C SER A 119 21.69 1.95 12.65
N PHE A 120 20.65 1.12 12.75
CA PHE A 120 19.63 1.26 13.80
C PHE A 120 20.18 0.87 15.17
N GLN A 121 19.93 1.71 16.19
CA GLN A 121 20.38 1.46 17.55
C GLN A 121 19.44 0.47 18.26
N PHE A 122 19.78 -0.83 18.19
CA PHE A 122 19.09 -1.85 18.98
C PHE A 122 19.47 -1.81 20.47
N GLU A 123 20.62 -1.23 20.81
CA GLU A 123 21.08 -1.02 22.18
C GLU A 123 21.56 0.42 22.37
N SER A 124 21.26 1.00 23.52
CA SER A 124 21.79 2.31 23.92
C SER A 124 21.92 2.40 25.44
N GLU A 125 22.72 3.32 25.93
CA GLU A 125 22.95 3.54 27.35
C GLU A 125 22.56 4.97 27.74
N LEU A 126 21.93 5.09 28.92
CA LEU A 126 21.59 6.36 29.57
C LEU A 126 22.13 6.28 31.00
N ASN A 127 23.15 7.04 31.29
CA ASN A 127 23.83 7.01 32.57
C ASN A 127 23.56 8.31 33.35
N SER A 128 23.39 8.17 34.67
CA SER A 128 23.30 9.27 35.63
C SER A 128 24.23 9.01 36.79
N ASP A 129 24.37 9.95 37.73
CA ASP A 129 25.23 9.80 38.94
C ASP A 129 24.72 8.67 39.86
N GLN A 130 23.50 8.20 39.70
CA GLN A 130 22.86 7.19 40.58
C GLN A 130 22.65 5.84 39.91
N SER A 131 22.65 5.78 38.57
CA SER A 131 22.33 4.56 37.85
C SER A 131 22.89 4.51 36.44
N GLN A 132 23.16 3.30 35.99
CA GLN A 132 23.38 2.97 34.58
C GLN A 132 22.15 2.28 34.02
N ASN A 133 21.64 2.78 32.91
CA ASN A 133 20.48 2.20 32.23
C ASN A 133 20.87 1.73 30.84
N LYS A 134 20.73 0.44 30.60
CA LYS A 134 20.91 -0.16 29.29
C LYS A 134 19.52 -0.39 28.65
N LEU A 135 19.26 0.29 27.55
CA LEU A 135 18.07 0.08 26.74
C LEU A 135 18.37 -0.94 25.66
N ILE A 136 17.60 -2.02 25.62
CA ILE A 136 17.72 -3.10 24.61
C ILE A 136 16.39 -3.20 23.88
N ARG A 137 16.46 -3.23 22.53
CA ARG A 137 15.32 -3.52 21.67
C ARG A 137 15.42 -4.94 21.14
N SER A 138 14.49 -5.78 21.54
CA SER A 138 14.45 -7.20 21.15
C SER A 138 13.34 -7.44 20.11
N PRO A 139 13.52 -8.39 19.16
CA PRO A 139 12.45 -8.80 18.28
C PRO A 139 11.26 -9.34 19.05
N LEU A 140 10.06 -9.19 18.51
CA LEU A 140 8.79 -9.58 19.14
C LEU A 140 8.56 -11.09 19.15
N GLY A 141 9.10 -11.80 18.16
CA GLY A 141 8.81 -13.21 17.91
C GLY A 141 8.20 -13.46 16.54
N VAL A 142 7.10 -14.21 16.48
CA VAL A 142 6.34 -14.38 15.23
C VAL A 142 5.41 -13.19 15.03
N VAL A 143 5.48 -12.56 13.85
CA VAL A 143 4.64 -11.42 13.48
C VAL A 143 3.83 -11.72 12.22
N GLY A 144 2.65 -11.08 12.10
CA GLY A 144 1.76 -11.19 10.96
C GLY A 144 1.87 -9.97 10.03
N CYS A 145 2.04 -10.20 8.73
CA CYS A 145 2.04 -9.16 7.71
C CYS A 145 0.92 -9.42 6.71
N ILE A 146 0.05 -8.43 6.47
CA ILE A 146 -1.09 -8.54 5.54
C ILE A 146 -1.00 -7.39 4.55
N SER A 147 -0.90 -7.70 3.25
CA SER A 147 -0.79 -6.69 2.19
C SER A 147 -2.01 -6.69 1.26
N PRO A 148 -2.32 -5.54 0.65
CA PRO A 148 -3.43 -5.35 -0.28
C PRO A 148 -3.09 -5.81 -1.70
N TRP A 149 -4.05 -5.61 -2.60
CA TRP A 149 -4.00 -6.05 -4.00
C TRP A 149 -3.51 -4.99 -5.00
N ASN A 150 -3.39 -3.73 -4.61
CA ASN A 150 -3.17 -2.63 -5.57
C ASN A 150 -1.70 -2.43 -5.98
N LEU A 151 -0.76 -2.66 -5.07
CA LEU A 151 0.69 -2.64 -5.27
C LEU A 151 1.28 -3.90 -4.61
N PRO A 152 1.00 -5.10 -5.19
CA PRO A 152 1.18 -6.38 -4.51
C PRO A 152 2.58 -6.58 -3.95
N LEU A 153 3.61 -6.67 -4.81
CA LEU A 153 4.97 -6.94 -4.35
C LEU A 153 5.56 -5.77 -3.56
N TYR A 154 5.30 -4.54 -4.01
CA TYR A 154 5.79 -3.33 -3.34
C TYR A 154 5.36 -3.29 -1.87
N LEU A 155 4.05 -3.39 -1.59
CA LEU A 155 3.53 -3.29 -0.22
C LEU A 155 3.78 -4.56 0.59
N PHE A 156 3.90 -5.70 -0.05
CA PHE A 156 4.28 -6.94 0.63
C PHE A 156 5.72 -6.85 1.17
N THR A 157 6.67 -6.43 0.33
CA THR A 157 8.09 -6.30 0.73
C THR A 157 8.29 -5.17 1.75
N TRP A 158 7.50 -4.09 1.66
CA TRP A 158 7.52 -2.99 2.62
C TRP A 158 7.18 -3.41 4.06
N LYS A 159 6.42 -4.50 4.23
CA LYS A 159 6.05 -5.05 5.54
C LYS A 159 7.01 -6.12 6.03
N ILE A 160 7.40 -7.03 5.13
CA ILE A 160 8.21 -8.18 5.55
C ILE A 160 9.69 -7.80 5.77
N ALA A 161 10.26 -6.88 4.99
CA ALA A 161 11.67 -6.52 5.10
C ALA A 161 12.04 -5.94 6.49
N PRO A 162 11.32 -4.92 7.04
CA PRO A 162 11.61 -4.41 8.37
C PRO A 162 11.35 -5.44 9.48
N ALA A 163 10.35 -6.30 9.33
CA ALA A 163 10.08 -7.37 10.30
C ALA A 163 11.26 -8.37 10.38
N LEU A 164 11.78 -8.77 9.21
CA LEU A 164 12.88 -9.72 9.09
C LEU A 164 14.19 -9.13 9.62
N ILE A 165 14.57 -7.92 9.20
CA ILE A 165 15.83 -7.31 9.66
C ILE A 165 15.83 -7.07 11.17
N ALA A 166 14.66 -6.74 11.76
CA ALA A 166 14.50 -6.61 13.20
C ALA A 166 14.65 -7.95 13.98
N GLY A 167 14.81 -9.08 13.26
CA GLY A 167 15.00 -10.41 13.87
C GLY A 167 13.72 -11.18 14.14
N ASN A 168 12.56 -10.74 13.63
CA ASN A 168 11.32 -11.49 13.74
C ASN A 168 11.21 -12.55 12.66
N THR A 169 10.43 -13.60 12.93
CA THR A 169 9.92 -14.51 11.90
C THR A 169 8.51 -14.10 11.49
N VAL A 170 8.16 -14.39 10.24
CA VAL A 170 6.99 -13.79 9.61
C VAL A 170 6.03 -14.84 9.09
N VAL A 171 4.74 -14.67 9.41
CA VAL A 171 3.63 -15.28 8.69
C VAL A 171 2.96 -14.18 7.88
N ALA A 172 3.10 -14.21 6.57
CA ALA A 172 2.63 -13.16 5.67
C ALA A 172 1.47 -13.64 4.81
N LYS A 173 0.46 -12.76 4.65
CA LYS A 173 -0.71 -13.02 3.80
C LYS A 173 -0.85 -11.92 2.75
N PRO A 174 -0.44 -12.16 1.49
CA PRO A 174 -0.77 -11.28 0.38
C PRO A 174 -2.27 -11.35 0.07
N SER A 175 -2.76 -10.41 -0.75
CA SER A 175 -4.14 -10.47 -1.24
C SER A 175 -4.36 -11.71 -2.14
N GLU A 176 -5.52 -12.34 -1.98
CA GLU A 176 -5.98 -13.43 -2.85
C GLU A 176 -6.32 -12.96 -4.28
N ILE A 177 -6.50 -11.66 -4.48
CA ILE A 177 -6.79 -11.07 -5.80
C ILE A 177 -5.55 -11.01 -6.67
N THR A 178 -4.38 -10.72 -6.06
CA THR A 178 -3.11 -10.52 -6.76
C THR A 178 -1.99 -11.29 -6.08
N PRO A 179 -2.03 -12.64 -6.12
CA PRO A 179 -1.14 -13.48 -5.32
C PRO A 179 0.19 -13.81 -6.00
N TYR A 180 0.32 -13.56 -7.32
CA TYR A 180 1.34 -14.20 -8.14
C TYR A 180 2.76 -13.73 -7.81
N THR A 181 2.97 -12.43 -7.63
CA THR A 181 4.31 -11.90 -7.33
C THR A 181 4.81 -12.30 -5.93
N ALA A 182 3.92 -12.46 -4.95
CA ALA A 182 4.28 -13.04 -3.65
C ALA A 182 4.64 -14.53 -3.75
N PHE A 183 3.97 -15.29 -4.60
CA PHE A 183 4.34 -16.67 -4.92
C PHE A 183 5.73 -16.74 -5.59
N LYS A 184 6.01 -15.87 -6.56
CA LYS A 184 7.33 -15.79 -7.21
C LYS A 184 8.44 -15.37 -6.25
N LEU A 185 8.14 -14.53 -5.27
CA LEU A 185 9.07 -14.20 -4.21
C LEU A 185 9.44 -15.44 -3.36
N SER A 186 8.49 -16.36 -3.14
CA SER A 186 8.76 -17.63 -2.45
C SER A 186 9.78 -18.49 -3.19
N GLU A 187 9.73 -18.52 -4.54
CA GLU A 187 10.74 -19.20 -5.36
C GLU A 187 12.14 -18.59 -5.11
N ILE A 188 12.24 -17.25 -5.12
CA ILE A 188 13.51 -16.56 -4.83
C ILE A 188 14.02 -16.90 -3.42
N CYS A 189 13.16 -16.89 -2.42
CA CYS A 189 13.55 -17.24 -1.05
C CYS A 189 14.12 -18.64 -0.97
N ARG A 190 13.47 -19.62 -1.60
CA ARG A 190 13.94 -21.00 -1.66
C ARG A 190 15.29 -21.11 -2.39
N ASP A 191 15.39 -20.53 -3.58
CA ASP A 191 16.55 -20.65 -4.47
C ASP A 191 17.77 -19.88 -3.90
N ALA A 192 17.55 -18.80 -3.16
CA ALA A 192 18.60 -18.04 -2.45
C ALA A 192 19.05 -18.71 -1.13
N GLY A 193 18.46 -19.85 -0.76
CA GLY A 193 18.75 -20.53 0.49
C GLY A 193 18.34 -19.72 1.73
N PHE A 194 17.21 -18.99 1.64
CA PHE A 194 16.67 -18.26 2.79
C PHE A 194 16.30 -19.25 3.90
N PRO A 195 16.63 -18.99 5.17
CA PRO A 195 16.46 -19.97 6.24
C PRO A 195 15.00 -20.42 6.38
N VAL A 196 14.80 -21.74 6.40
CA VAL A 196 13.46 -22.36 6.44
C VAL A 196 12.69 -21.89 7.68
N GLY A 197 11.40 -21.64 7.49
CA GLY A 197 10.50 -21.18 8.56
C GLY A 197 10.59 -19.69 8.91
N VAL A 198 11.62 -18.96 8.50
CA VAL A 198 11.78 -17.53 8.82
C VAL A 198 10.71 -16.68 8.14
N LEU A 199 10.37 -16.99 6.88
CA LEU A 199 9.25 -16.41 6.15
C LEU A 199 8.30 -17.51 5.70
N ASN A 200 7.03 -17.39 6.06
CA ASN A 200 5.96 -18.25 5.62
C ASN A 200 4.89 -17.41 4.94
N ILE A 201 4.47 -17.80 3.73
CA ILE A 201 3.48 -17.06 2.92
C ILE A 201 2.23 -17.92 2.79
N ILE A 202 1.12 -17.42 3.31
CA ILE A 202 -0.17 -18.09 3.33
C ILE A 202 -1.15 -17.33 2.45
N HIS A 203 -1.71 -18.03 1.48
CA HIS A 203 -2.75 -17.51 0.61
C HIS A 203 -4.15 -17.82 1.16
N GLY A 204 -5.16 -17.13 0.67
CA GLY A 204 -6.56 -17.35 1.04
C GLY A 204 -7.30 -16.07 1.37
N GLN A 205 -8.60 -16.21 1.61
CA GLN A 205 -9.50 -15.09 1.83
C GLN A 205 -9.22 -14.35 3.14
N GLY A 206 -9.42 -13.03 3.14
CA GLY A 206 -9.28 -12.20 4.34
C GLY A 206 -10.20 -12.66 5.49
N ARG A 207 -11.42 -13.14 5.19
CA ARG A 207 -12.39 -13.59 6.19
C ARG A 207 -12.05 -14.96 6.84
N THR A 208 -11.23 -15.78 6.20
CA THR A 208 -10.79 -17.09 6.68
C THR A 208 -9.35 -17.04 7.19
N SER A 209 -8.35 -17.20 6.32
CA SER A 209 -6.93 -17.20 6.69
C SER A 209 -6.47 -15.87 7.29
N GLY A 210 -6.92 -14.73 6.74
CA GLY A 210 -6.61 -13.41 7.32
C GLY A 210 -7.15 -13.26 8.74
N ASN A 211 -8.39 -13.66 8.98
CA ASN A 211 -8.98 -13.65 10.31
C ASN A 211 -8.26 -14.60 11.28
N ALA A 212 -7.89 -15.81 10.83
CA ALA A 212 -7.14 -16.75 11.62
C ALA A 212 -5.77 -16.20 12.03
N LEU A 213 -5.06 -15.55 11.10
CA LEU A 213 -3.78 -14.88 11.35
C LEU A 213 -3.92 -13.78 12.42
N VAL A 214 -4.90 -12.90 12.27
CA VAL A 214 -5.17 -11.79 13.20
C VAL A 214 -5.50 -12.30 14.61
N CYS A 215 -6.30 -13.36 14.72
CA CYS A 215 -6.76 -13.91 15.99
C CYS A 215 -5.76 -14.88 16.64
N HIS A 216 -4.71 -15.31 15.93
CA HIS A 216 -3.77 -16.32 16.43
C HIS A 216 -3.01 -15.82 17.66
N ARG A 217 -3.10 -16.52 18.80
CA ARG A 217 -2.55 -16.08 20.10
C ARG A 217 -1.03 -15.92 20.14
N GLY A 218 -0.30 -16.72 19.37
CA GLY A 218 1.16 -16.69 19.32
C GLY A 218 1.74 -15.53 18.48
N ILE A 219 0.95 -14.93 17.58
CA ILE A 219 1.38 -13.81 16.76
C ILE A 219 1.31 -12.52 17.60
N LYS A 220 2.45 -11.81 17.69
CA LYS A 220 2.64 -10.70 18.63
C LYS A 220 2.27 -9.32 18.05
N ALA A 221 2.41 -9.15 16.74
CA ALA A 221 2.11 -7.91 16.05
C ALA A 221 1.45 -8.18 14.69
N ILE A 222 0.61 -7.24 14.24
CA ILE A 222 0.02 -7.25 12.90
C ILE A 222 0.38 -5.95 12.19
N SER A 223 1.08 -6.06 11.06
CA SER A 223 1.24 -4.99 10.08
C SER A 223 0.26 -5.24 8.95
N PHE A 224 -0.65 -4.30 8.72
CA PHE A 224 -1.74 -4.40 7.77
C PHE A 224 -1.80 -3.16 6.87
N THR A 225 -2.02 -3.38 5.57
CA THR A 225 -2.48 -2.33 4.65
C THR A 225 -3.75 -2.81 3.95
N GLY A 226 -4.78 -1.96 3.91
CA GLY A 226 -6.05 -2.29 3.26
C GLY A 226 -7.18 -1.33 3.60
N GLY A 227 -8.43 -1.75 3.42
CA GLY A 227 -9.60 -0.90 3.67
C GLY A 227 -9.86 -0.62 5.14
N THR A 228 -10.37 0.57 5.44
CA THR A 228 -10.66 1.08 6.81
C THR A 228 -11.60 0.15 7.59
N ALA A 229 -12.61 -0.44 6.93
CA ALA A 229 -13.52 -1.39 7.58
C ALA A 229 -12.77 -2.63 8.13
N THR A 230 -11.77 -3.13 7.38
CA THR A 230 -10.93 -4.25 7.81
C THR A 230 -10.00 -3.83 8.95
N GLY A 231 -9.40 -2.63 8.88
CA GLY A 231 -8.58 -2.09 9.97
C GLY A 231 -9.35 -1.98 11.29
N LYS A 232 -10.58 -1.45 11.25
CA LYS A 232 -11.51 -1.41 12.42
C LYS A 232 -11.78 -2.82 12.97
N LEU A 233 -12.00 -3.80 12.09
CA LEU A 233 -12.22 -5.20 12.49
C LEU A 233 -10.98 -5.81 13.15
N ILE A 234 -9.79 -5.58 12.60
CA ILE A 234 -8.52 -6.03 13.17
C ILE A 234 -8.34 -5.45 14.58
N THR A 235 -8.51 -4.15 14.74
CA THR A 235 -8.41 -3.47 16.05
C THR A 235 -9.37 -4.09 17.07
N LYS A 236 -10.64 -4.28 16.68
CA LYS A 236 -11.65 -4.90 17.55
C LYS A 236 -11.25 -6.33 17.97
N LYS A 237 -10.75 -7.14 17.05
CA LYS A 237 -10.40 -8.54 17.32
C LYS A 237 -9.13 -8.71 18.14
N THR A 238 -8.22 -7.77 18.09
CA THR A 238 -6.92 -7.85 18.77
C THR A 238 -6.89 -7.11 20.11
N ALA A 239 -7.88 -6.30 20.41
CA ALA A 239 -7.94 -5.47 21.62
C ALA A 239 -7.68 -6.25 22.92
N SER A 240 -8.31 -7.42 23.10
CA SER A 240 -8.15 -8.23 24.30
C SER A 240 -6.79 -8.94 24.43
N SER A 241 -6.00 -8.98 23.36
CA SER A 241 -4.68 -9.62 23.34
C SER A 241 -3.52 -8.64 23.34
N PHE A 242 -3.80 -7.34 23.33
CA PHE A 242 -2.81 -6.26 23.32
C PHE A 242 -1.74 -6.40 22.22
N LYS A 243 -2.11 -6.93 21.05
CA LYS A 243 -1.18 -7.02 19.93
C LYS A 243 -0.75 -5.65 19.47
N LYS A 244 0.52 -5.50 19.10
CA LYS A 244 0.98 -4.29 18.42
C LYS A 244 0.34 -4.24 17.03
N LEU A 245 -0.16 -3.07 16.66
CA LEU A 245 -0.80 -2.83 15.37
C LEU A 245 -0.12 -1.70 14.63
N SER A 246 0.23 -1.94 13.36
CA SER A 246 0.51 -0.92 12.36
C SER A 246 -0.50 -1.10 11.25
N LEU A 247 -1.40 -0.13 11.11
CA LEU A 247 -2.53 -0.18 10.20
C LEU A 247 -2.44 0.99 9.23
N GLU A 248 -2.25 0.67 7.95
CA GLU A 248 -2.27 1.61 6.85
C GLU A 248 -3.57 1.43 6.07
N MET A 249 -4.38 2.47 6.01
CA MET A 249 -5.72 2.41 5.44
C MET A 249 -5.90 3.45 4.36
N GLY A 250 -7.11 3.56 3.87
CA GLY A 250 -7.45 4.45 2.77
C GLY A 250 -7.36 5.93 3.08
N GLY A 251 -7.58 6.74 2.05
CA GLY A 251 -7.59 8.19 2.14
C GLY A 251 -8.64 8.82 1.21
N LYS A 252 -8.94 10.09 1.47
CA LYS A 252 -9.70 10.97 0.59
C LYS A 252 -8.90 12.23 0.35
N ASN A 253 -7.73 12.05 -0.26
CA ASN A 253 -6.64 13.01 -0.25
C ASN A 253 -6.99 14.28 -1.04
N PRO A 254 -6.85 15.47 -0.43
CA PRO A 254 -6.99 16.74 -1.11
C PRO A 254 -5.72 17.10 -1.89
N ALA A 255 -5.91 17.70 -3.05
CA ALA A 255 -4.90 18.52 -3.72
C ALA A 255 -5.35 19.98 -3.66
N VAL A 256 -4.56 20.84 -3.04
CA VAL A 256 -4.85 22.27 -2.88
C VAL A 256 -3.97 23.04 -3.85
N ILE A 257 -4.58 23.76 -4.78
CA ILE A 257 -3.88 24.44 -5.88
C ILE A 257 -4.17 25.94 -5.81
N PHE A 258 -3.12 26.74 -5.59
CA PHE A 258 -3.19 28.19 -5.60
C PHE A 258 -2.73 28.77 -6.94
N ALA A 259 -3.20 29.99 -7.25
CA ALA A 259 -2.96 30.65 -8.52
C ALA A 259 -1.47 30.99 -8.78
N ASP A 260 -0.68 31.07 -7.72
CA ASP A 260 0.75 31.35 -7.76
C ASP A 260 1.65 30.11 -7.92
N CYS A 261 1.10 28.96 -8.27
CA CYS A 261 1.88 27.74 -8.47
C CYS A 261 2.62 27.71 -9.83
N ASP A 262 3.66 26.85 -9.92
CA ASP A 262 4.21 26.40 -11.20
C ASP A 262 3.14 25.57 -11.92
N TYR A 263 2.38 26.24 -12.79
CA TYR A 263 1.16 25.73 -13.37
C TYR A 263 1.37 24.48 -14.24
N ASP A 264 2.41 24.46 -15.09
CA ASP A 264 2.64 23.37 -16.04
C ASP A 264 3.07 22.08 -15.30
N ASN A 265 4.00 22.20 -14.38
CA ASN A 265 4.43 21.07 -13.51
C ASN A 265 3.27 20.56 -12.64
N MET A 266 2.48 21.48 -12.10
CA MET A 266 1.29 21.14 -11.31
C MET A 266 0.29 20.35 -12.15
N LEU A 267 -0.07 20.82 -13.36
CA LEU A 267 -1.08 20.19 -14.22
C LEU A 267 -0.66 18.76 -14.62
N GLU A 268 0.58 18.57 -15.09
CA GLU A 268 1.11 17.24 -15.41
C GLU A 268 1.05 16.30 -14.21
N THR A 269 1.48 16.80 -13.06
CA THR A 269 1.46 16.02 -11.82
C THR A 269 0.04 15.71 -11.36
N MET A 270 -0.94 16.60 -11.54
CA MET A 270 -2.34 16.36 -11.17
C MET A 270 -2.95 15.24 -11.99
N VAL A 271 -2.71 15.18 -13.30
CA VAL A 271 -3.17 14.05 -14.14
C VAL A 271 -2.57 12.75 -13.63
N ARG A 272 -1.25 12.73 -13.37
CA ARG A 272 -0.55 11.56 -12.86
C ARG A 272 -1.03 11.16 -11.46
N SER A 273 -1.13 12.09 -10.51
CA SER A 273 -1.51 11.81 -9.12
C SER A 273 -2.95 11.33 -8.98
N SER A 274 -3.83 11.75 -9.87
CA SER A 274 -5.24 11.36 -9.86
C SER A 274 -5.49 9.98 -10.46
N PHE A 275 -4.73 9.60 -11.50
CA PHE A 275 -5.08 8.46 -12.34
C PHE A 275 -4.00 7.38 -12.47
N SER A 276 -2.82 7.54 -11.87
CA SER A 276 -1.82 6.46 -11.80
C SER A 276 -2.43 5.19 -11.19
N ASN A 277 -2.08 4.03 -11.76
CA ASN A 277 -2.65 2.74 -11.36
C ASN A 277 -4.19 2.73 -11.36
N GLN A 278 -4.81 3.43 -12.30
CA GLN A 278 -6.26 3.60 -12.44
C GLN A 278 -6.92 4.21 -11.17
N GLY A 279 -6.23 5.13 -10.50
CA GLY A 279 -6.69 5.71 -9.23
C GLY A 279 -6.64 4.74 -8.04
N GLN A 280 -6.03 3.57 -8.20
CA GLN A 280 -5.97 2.52 -7.18
C GLN A 280 -4.69 2.63 -6.32
N ILE A 281 -4.32 3.84 -5.92
CA ILE A 281 -3.25 4.11 -4.96
C ILE A 281 -3.86 4.91 -3.80
N CYS A 282 -3.59 4.47 -2.57
CA CYS A 282 -4.09 5.16 -1.36
C CYS A 282 -3.68 6.64 -1.28
N LEU A 283 -2.63 7.03 -2.02
CA LEU A 283 -2.07 8.39 -2.08
C LEU A 283 -2.57 9.21 -3.27
N CYS A 284 -3.44 8.67 -4.13
CA CYS A 284 -4.00 9.43 -5.24
C CYS A 284 -4.76 10.66 -4.76
N SER A 285 -4.60 11.78 -5.48
CA SER A 285 -5.41 12.98 -5.30
C SER A 285 -6.83 12.68 -5.78
N SER A 286 -7.80 12.68 -4.87
CA SER A 286 -9.20 12.34 -5.16
C SER A 286 -10.16 13.51 -5.04
N ARG A 287 -9.78 14.57 -4.33
CA ARG A 287 -10.48 15.85 -4.23
C ARG A 287 -9.53 16.96 -4.63
N ILE A 288 -9.85 17.70 -5.68
CA ILE A 288 -9.00 18.75 -6.23
C ILE A 288 -9.65 20.10 -5.90
N LEU A 289 -8.98 20.90 -5.07
CA LEU A 289 -9.42 22.20 -4.58
C LEU A 289 -8.56 23.26 -5.26
N VAL A 290 -9.16 24.06 -6.14
CA VAL A 290 -8.45 25.02 -6.99
C VAL A 290 -8.87 26.43 -6.67
N GLU A 291 -7.92 27.35 -6.49
CA GLU A 291 -8.20 28.77 -6.25
C GLU A 291 -8.95 29.39 -7.43
N GLU A 292 -9.99 30.17 -7.12
CA GLU A 292 -10.98 30.70 -8.09
C GLU A 292 -10.34 31.37 -9.31
N PRO A 293 -9.30 32.21 -9.20
CA PRO A 293 -8.73 32.91 -10.37
C PRO A 293 -8.22 31.99 -11.48
N ILE A 294 -7.84 30.76 -11.16
CA ILE A 294 -7.33 29.80 -12.15
C ILE A 294 -8.28 28.60 -12.36
N TYR A 295 -9.40 28.54 -11.65
CA TYR A 295 -10.30 27.38 -11.67
C TYR A 295 -10.79 26.99 -13.07
N GLU A 296 -11.33 27.94 -13.85
CA GLU A 296 -11.86 27.65 -15.18
C GLU A 296 -10.77 27.23 -16.16
N LYS A 297 -9.60 27.89 -16.11
CA LYS A 297 -8.45 27.48 -16.92
C LYS A 297 -8.01 26.07 -16.55
N PHE A 298 -7.80 25.80 -15.26
CA PHE A 298 -7.39 24.47 -14.77
C PHE A 298 -8.39 23.39 -15.18
N LYS A 299 -9.68 23.65 -15.04
CA LYS A 299 -10.74 22.71 -15.42
C LYS A 299 -10.64 22.29 -16.89
N ILE A 300 -10.45 23.27 -17.79
CA ILE A 300 -10.33 23.01 -19.24
C ILE A 300 -9.07 22.17 -19.51
N ASP A 301 -7.92 22.61 -19.01
CA ASP A 301 -6.63 21.99 -19.27
C ASP A 301 -6.54 20.58 -18.64
N PHE A 302 -7.11 20.41 -17.45
CA PHE A 302 -7.14 19.12 -16.75
C PHE A 302 -8.05 18.10 -17.45
N VAL A 303 -9.24 18.52 -17.91
CA VAL A 303 -10.12 17.70 -18.75
C VAL A 303 -9.44 17.26 -20.03
N GLN A 304 -8.73 18.17 -20.68
CA GLN A 304 -7.95 17.85 -21.88
C GLN A 304 -6.86 16.80 -21.56
N GLY A 305 -6.02 17.04 -20.56
CA GLY A 305 -4.93 16.12 -20.18
C GLY A 305 -5.44 14.71 -19.80
N VAL A 306 -6.59 14.63 -19.14
CA VAL A 306 -7.22 13.34 -18.82
C VAL A 306 -7.79 12.64 -20.06
N SER A 307 -8.35 13.40 -21.01
CA SER A 307 -8.88 12.84 -22.27
C SER A 307 -7.79 12.27 -23.17
N GLU A 308 -6.56 12.73 -23.03
CA GLU A 308 -5.39 12.29 -23.81
C GLU A 308 -4.76 10.99 -23.25
N LEU A 309 -5.19 10.51 -22.09
CA LEU A 309 -4.68 9.27 -21.50
C LEU A 309 -4.94 8.07 -22.40
N LYS A 310 -3.89 7.33 -22.73
CA LYS A 310 -3.97 6.15 -23.61
C LYS A 310 -4.48 4.94 -22.81
N ILE A 311 -5.78 4.68 -22.94
CA ILE A 311 -6.45 3.53 -22.31
C ILE A 311 -6.30 2.32 -23.23
N GLY A 312 -5.89 1.16 -22.71
CA GLY A 312 -5.72 -0.01 -23.55
C GLY A 312 -5.25 -1.26 -22.82
N ASP A 313 -4.83 -2.24 -23.62
CA ASP A 313 -4.23 -3.47 -23.14
C ASP A 313 -2.97 -3.16 -22.29
N PRO A 314 -2.95 -3.50 -21.00
CA PRO A 314 -1.83 -3.16 -20.10
C PRO A 314 -0.52 -3.83 -20.48
N SER A 315 -0.55 -4.92 -21.28
CA SER A 315 0.64 -5.60 -21.78
C SER A 315 1.30 -4.88 -22.96
N LYS A 316 0.64 -3.86 -23.54
CA LYS A 316 1.14 -3.13 -24.70
C LYS A 316 1.97 -1.93 -24.30
N GLU A 317 3.06 -1.74 -25.02
CA GLU A 317 3.88 -0.52 -24.88
C GLU A 317 3.05 0.73 -25.21
N GLY A 318 3.25 1.81 -24.43
CA GLY A 318 2.54 3.07 -24.59
C GLY A 318 1.15 3.10 -23.95
N THR A 319 0.62 2.02 -23.43
CA THR A 319 -0.58 2.05 -22.58
C THR A 319 -0.27 2.78 -21.27
N GLN A 320 -1.08 3.79 -20.92
CA GLN A 320 -0.93 4.60 -19.70
C GLN A 320 -1.99 4.26 -18.65
N PHE A 321 -3.10 3.66 -19.09
CA PHE A 321 -4.24 3.36 -18.23
C PHE A 321 -4.82 1.99 -18.58
N GLY A 322 -4.89 1.11 -17.58
CA GLY A 322 -5.28 -0.29 -17.73
C GLY A 322 -6.66 -0.62 -17.14
N ALA A 323 -6.83 -1.88 -16.72
CA ALA A 323 -8.05 -2.39 -16.11
C ALA A 323 -8.06 -2.22 -14.59
N LEU A 324 -9.24 -2.19 -13.96
CA LEU A 324 -9.41 -2.28 -12.52
C LEU A 324 -9.15 -3.72 -12.03
N SER A 325 -8.54 -3.85 -10.87
CA SER A 325 -7.91 -5.10 -10.41
C SER A 325 -8.87 -6.27 -10.14
N SER A 326 -10.17 -6.04 -10.02
CA SER A 326 -11.14 -7.12 -9.83
C SER A 326 -12.54 -6.72 -10.27
N LYS A 327 -13.38 -7.72 -10.61
CA LYS A 327 -14.79 -7.50 -10.97
C LYS A 327 -15.57 -6.78 -9.87
N GLY A 328 -15.42 -7.21 -8.61
CA GLY A 328 -16.14 -6.58 -7.51
C GLY A 328 -15.71 -5.12 -7.29
N HIS A 329 -14.44 -4.81 -7.53
CA HIS A 329 -13.95 -3.43 -7.45
C HIS A 329 -14.43 -2.58 -8.64
N TYR A 330 -14.44 -3.15 -9.83
CA TYR A 330 -15.04 -2.53 -11.02
C TYR A 330 -16.52 -2.16 -10.81
N GLU A 331 -17.32 -3.09 -10.28
CA GLU A 331 -18.74 -2.86 -9.96
C GLU A 331 -18.90 -1.77 -8.88
N LYS A 332 -18.03 -1.76 -7.86
CA LYS A 332 -17.98 -0.69 -6.85
C LYS A 332 -17.75 0.67 -7.51
N VAL A 333 -16.72 0.79 -8.36
CA VAL A 333 -16.39 2.07 -9.03
C VAL A 333 -17.56 2.56 -9.87
N LEU A 334 -18.19 1.69 -10.65
CA LEU A 334 -19.38 2.05 -11.43
C LEU A 334 -20.53 2.52 -10.54
N SER A 335 -20.74 1.89 -9.38
CA SER A 335 -21.80 2.32 -8.46
C SER A 335 -21.57 3.75 -7.93
N TYR A 336 -20.33 4.18 -7.74
CA TYR A 336 -20.01 5.55 -7.32
C TYR A 336 -20.23 6.58 -8.43
N MET A 337 -20.14 6.21 -9.70
CA MET A 337 -20.54 7.10 -10.79
C MET A 337 -22.04 7.41 -10.74
N GLU A 338 -22.86 6.41 -10.43
CA GLU A 338 -24.30 6.62 -10.28
C GLU A 338 -24.64 7.39 -9.00
N ILE A 339 -23.94 7.13 -7.89
CA ILE A 339 -24.07 7.90 -6.65
C ILE A 339 -23.75 9.37 -6.91
N ALA A 340 -22.63 9.68 -7.56
CA ALA A 340 -22.23 11.05 -7.86
C ALA A 340 -23.27 11.81 -8.71
N LYS A 341 -23.87 11.15 -9.71
CA LYS A 341 -24.97 11.73 -10.50
C LYS A 341 -26.20 12.01 -9.64
N GLN A 342 -26.57 11.08 -8.76
CA GLN A 342 -27.71 11.26 -7.84
C GLN A 342 -27.46 12.38 -6.82
N GLU A 343 -26.22 12.63 -6.46
CA GLU A 343 -25.79 13.73 -5.59
C GLU A 343 -25.69 15.08 -6.32
N GLY A 344 -26.02 15.13 -7.59
CA GLY A 344 -26.02 16.35 -8.41
C GLY A 344 -24.70 16.66 -9.08
N GLY A 345 -23.74 15.73 -9.05
CA GLY A 345 -22.45 15.88 -9.71
C GLY A 345 -22.57 15.94 -11.22
N LYS A 346 -21.86 16.89 -11.82
CA LYS A 346 -21.74 17.03 -13.26
C LYS A 346 -20.45 16.38 -13.73
N VAL A 347 -20.57 15.34 -14.56
CA VAL A 347 -19.43 14.68 -15.19
C VAL A 347 -18.86 15.58 -16.28
N LEU A 348 -17.59 15.92 -16.18
CA LEU A 348 -16.87 16.75 -17.16
C LEU A 348 -16.19 15.90 -18.24
N VAL A 349 -15.69 14.73 -17.86
CA VAL A 349 -15.08 13.74 -18.76
C VAL A 349 -15.24 12.34 -18.15
N GLY A 350 -15.32 11.32 -18.99
CA GLY A 350 -15.47 9.91 -18.55
C GLY A 350 -16.88 9.57 -18.09
N GLY A 351 -16.97 8.78 -17.01
CA GLY A 351 -18.24 8.40 -16.39
C GLY A 351 -18.86 7.11 -16.90
N ASN A 352 -18.13 6.36 -17.75
CA ASN A 352 -18.65 5.15 -18.36
C ASN A 352 -17.69 3.95 -18.19
N GLN A 353 -18.25 2.75 -18.37
CA GLN A 353 -17.44 1.58 -18.69
C GLN A 353 -16.93 1.70 -20.13
N ILE A 354 -15.76 1.17 -20.39
CA ILE A 354 -15.18 1.16 -21.74
C ILE A 354 -14.85 -0.29 -22.16
N LYS A 355 -15.10 -0.60 -23.43
CA LYS A 355 -14.71 -1.86 -24.06
C LYS A 355 -13.44 -1.64 -24.86
N ILE A 356 -12.43 -2.45 -24.59
CA ILE A 356 -11.18 -2.46 -25.35
C ILE A 356 -11.22 -3.65 -26.32
N ASN A 357 -11.04 -3.39 -27.60
CA ASN A 357 -11.10 -4.43 -28.63
C ASN A 357 -10.00 -5.51 -28.48
N GLY A 358 -10.26 -6.69 -29.04
CA GLY A 358 -9.34 -7.80 -29.04
C GLY A 358 -9.36 -8.60 -27.75
N ARG A 359 -8.18 -8.99 -27.20
CA ARG A 359 -8.12 -9.86 -26.02
C ARG A 359 -8.76 -9.22 -24.76
N CYS A 360 -8.91 -7.91 -24.75
CA CYS A 360 -9.40 -7.16 -23.59
C CYS A 360 -10.90 -6.89 -23.62
N GLU A 361 -11.67 -7.48 -24.55
CA GLU A 361 -13.10 -7.18 -24.76
C GLU A 361 -13.99 -7.43 -23.53
N THR A 362 -13.60 -8.41 -22.69
CA THR A 362 -14.33 -8.76 -21.45
C THR A 362 -13.63 -8.28 -20.18
N GLY A 363 -12.60 -7.43 -20.33
CA GLY A 363 -11.86 -6.83 -19.22
C GLY A 363 -12.65 -5.74 -18.46
N TRP A 364 -12.14 -5.38 -17.30
CA TRP A 364 -12.81 -4.47 -16.37
C TRP A 364 -12.26 -3.03 -16.49
N PHE A 365 -12.59 -2.37 -17.59
CA PHE A 365 -12.11 -1.02 -17.89
C PHE A 365 -13.19 0.03 -17.61
N VAL A 366 -12.76 1.14 -17.00
CA VAL A 366 -13.59 2.30 -16.66
C VAL A 366 -12.84 3.56 -17.11
N GLU A 367 -13.55 4.52 -17.68
CA GLU A 367 -12.96 5.79 -18.09
C GLU A 367 -12.47 6.60 -16.88
N PRO A 368 -11.28 7.25 -16.95
CA PRO A 368 -10.90 8.26 -15.98
C PRO A 368 -11.94 9.37 -15.96
N THR A 369 -12.42 9.73 -14.77
CA THR A 369 -13.63 10.52 -14.59
C THR A 369 -13.36 11.73 -13.70
N ILE A 370 -13.78 12.91 -14.17
CA ILE A 370 -13.77 14.18 -13.43
C ILE A 370 -15.20 14.62 -13.19
N ILE A 371 -15.52 14.99 -11.94
CA ILE A 371 -16.86 15.42 -11.54
C ILE A 371 -16.76 16.77 -10.83
N GLU A 372 -17.61 17.74 -11.23
CA GLU A 372 -17.76 19.03 -10.54
C GLU A 372 -19.14 19.19 -9.90
N GLY A 373 -19.32 20.21 -9.07
CA GLY A 373 -20.60 20.62 -8.52
C GLY A 373 -21.10 19.82 -7.32
N LEU A 374 -20.26 18.95 -6.76
CA LEU A 374 -20.61 18.16 -5.58
C LEU A 374 -20.38 18.94 -4.28
N ASN A 375 -21.30 18.78 -3.33
CA ASN A 375 -21.10 19.27 -1.96
C ASN A 375 -20.02 18.44 -1.24
N ASN A 376 -19.23 19.09 -0.41
CA ASN A 376 -18.13 18.41 0.32
C ASN A 376 -18.65 17.30 1.28
N SER A 377 -19.86 17.44 1.83
CA SER A 377 -20.48 16.44 2.72
C SER A 377 -21.11 15.23 2.01
N CYS A 378 -21.16 15.20 0.66
CA CYS A 378 -21.71 14.08 -0.08
C CYS A 378 -20.83 12.82 0.00
N ARG A 379 -21.41 11.64 -0.22
CA ARG A 379 -20.68 10.36 -0.15
C ARG A 379 -19.51 10.31 -1.13
N THR A 380 -19.69 10.84 -2.33
CA THR A 380 -18.63 10.89 -3.34
C THR A 380 -17.39 11.65 -2.86
N ASN A 381 -17.55 12.70 -2.05
CA ASN A 381 -16.44 13.47 -1.46
C ASN A 381 -15.96 12.96 -0.12
N GLN A 382 -16.76 12.16 0.59
CA GLN A 382 -16.44 11.65 1.92
C GLN A 382 -15.89 10.21 1.91
N GLU A 383 -16.39 9.35 1.01
CA GLU A 383 -16.03 7.94 0.99
C GLU A 383 -14.86 7.66 0.00
N GLU A 384 -14.00 6.71 0.35
CA GLU A 384 -12.91 6.27 -0.52
C GLU A 384 -13.45 5.39 -1.66
N ILE A 385 -13.42 5.91 -2.87
CA ILE A 385 -13.81 5.17 -4.08
C ILE A 385 -12.71 4.17 -4.48
N PHE A 386 -11.46 4.60 -4.40
CA PHE A 386 -10.25 3.85 -4.75
C PHE A 386 -10.19 3.47 -6.24
N GLY A 387 -10.60 4.38 -7.10
CA GLY A 387 -10.71 4.20 -8.54
C GLY A 387 -10.54 5.51 -9.28
N PRO A 388 -10.70 5.50 -10.61
CA PRO A 388 -10.38 6.64 -11.45
C PRO A 388 -11.49 7.71 -11.45
N ILE A 389 -11.88 8.16 -10.28
CA ILE A 389 -12.90 9.21 -10.09
C ILE A 389 -12.31 10.28 -9.18
N VAL A 390 -12.26 11.50 -9.66
CA VAL A 390 -11.84 12.67 -8.90
C VAL A 390 -12.92 13.75 -8.92
N THR A 391 -12.95 14.55 -7.86
CA THR A 391 -13.89 15.69 -7.76
C THR A 391 -13.12 17.00 -7.82
N LEU A 392 -13.72 18.00 -8.45
CA LEU A 392 -13.17 19.31 -8.67
C LEU A 392 -14.02 20.38 -7.98
N GLN A 393 -13.41 21.25 -7.19
CA GLN A 393 -14.07 22.31 -6.45
C GLN A 393 -13.23 23.59 -6.46
N SER A 394 -13.88 24.76 -6.63
CA SER A 394 -13.24 26.07 -6.47
C SER A 394 -13.14 26.43 -5.00
N ILE A 395 -12.06 27.15 -4.63
CA ILE A 395 -11.83 27.74 -3.30
C ILE A 395 -11.51 29.23 -3.43
N GLN A 396 -11.89 30.01 -2.43
CA GLN A 396 -11.72 31.47 -2.43
C GLN A 396 -10.61 31.95 -1.47
N SER A 397 -10.13 31.10 -0.57
CA SER A 397 -9.13 31.48 0.44
C SER A 397 -8.35 30.27 0.98
N GLU A 398 -7.18 30.57 1.61
CA GLU A 398 -6.40 29.58 2.38
C GLU A 398 -7.24 28.92 3.48
N TYR A 399 -8.08 29.72 4.17
CA TYR A 399 -8.93 29.22 5.23
C TYR A 399 -9.95 28.18 4.75
N GLU A 400 -10.64 28.46 3.64
CA GLU A 400 -11.58 27.54 3.02
C GLU A 400 -10.87 26.26 2.53
N ALA A 401 -9.68 26.42 1.93
CA ALA A 401 -8.86 25.28 1.51
C ALA A 401 -8.54 24.33 2.67
N ILE A 402 -8.11 24.87 3.81
CA ILE A 402 -7.79 24.09 5.01
C ILE A 402 -9.04 23.42 5.57
N GLN A 403 -10.16 24.13 5.64
CA GLN A 403 -11.42 23.57 6.12
C GLN A 403 -11.86 22.39 5.24
N LEU A 404 -11.96 22.59 3.94
CA LEU A 404 -12.39 21.54 3.01
C LEU A 404 -11.41 20.38 2.98
N ALA A 405 -10.10 20.63 3.07
CA ALA A 405 -9.09 19.57 3.13
C ALA A 405 -9.31 18.66 4.33
N ASN A 406 -9.62 19.24 5.50
CA ASN A 406 -9.75 18.53 6.78
C ASN A 406 -11.13 17.91 7.02
N GLU A 407 -12.16 18.30 6.24
CA GLU A 407 -13.56 17.92 6.45
C GLU A 407 -13.88 16.49 5.98
N THR A 408 -12.97 15.55 6.24
CA THR A 408 -13.20 14.12 6.03
C THR A 408 -12.72 13.33 7.23
N GLU A 409 -13.20 12.10 7.40
CA GLU A 409 -12.71 11.18 8.42
C GLU A 409 -11.29 10.63 8.11
N TYR A 410 -10.74 10.94 6.94
CA TYR A 410 -9.42 10.49 6.48
C TYR A 410 -8.35 11.57 6.69
N GLY A 411 -7.11 11.13 6.72
CA GLY A 411 -5.94 12.00 6.83
C GLY A 411 -4.66 11.27 6.42
N LEU A 412 -4.65 10.67 5.21
CA LEU A 412 -3.47 9.94 4.74
C LEU A 412 -2.43 10.87 4.14
N SER A 413 -2.78 11.57 3.08
CA SER A 413 -1.87 12.50 2.42
C SER A 413 -2.61 13.72 1.87
N ALA A 414 -1.84 14.79 1.57
CA ALA A 414 -2.29 15.96 0.84
C ALA A 414 -1.18 16.47 -0.09
N THR A 415 -1.57 17.17 -1.16
CA THR A 415 -0.64 17.96 -1.97
C THR A 415 -1.01 19.43 -1.92
N ILE A 416 -0.01 20.30 -1.88
CA ILE A 416 -0.16 21.76 -1.87
C ILE A 416 0.68 22.34 -2.99
N TRP A 417 0.08 23.19 -3.82
CA TRP A 417 0.71 23.80 -4.98
C TRP A 417 0.72 25.32 -4.84
N THR A 418 1.87 25.91 -4.57
CA THR A 418 2.11 27.35 -4.42
C THR A 418 3.61 27.63 -4.47
N GLU A 419 4.03 28.74 -5.05
CA GLU A 419 5.42 29.19 -4.99
C GLU A 419 5.74 29.97 -3.71
N ASP A 420 4.73 30.40 -2.95
CA ASP A 420 4.89 31.06 -1.66
C ASP A 420 5.20 30.04 -0.55
N LYS A 421 6.46 29.99 -0.14
CA LYS A 421 6.96 29.09 0.90
C LYS A 421 6.31 29.30 2.26
N GLU A 422 5.98 30.55 2.61
CA GLU A 422 5.34 30.87 3.88
C GLU A 422 3.89 30.36 3.89
N LYS A 423 3.17 30.57 2.78
CA LYS A 423 1.83 30.01 2.56
C LYS A 423 1.87 28.49 2.66
N ALA A 424 2.80 27.84 1.93
CA ALA A 424 2.97 26.39 1.99
C ALA A 424 3.18 25.89 3.42
N ASN A 425 4.04 26.52 4.22
CA ASN A 425 4.30 26.17 5.61
C ASN A 425 3.06 26.36 6.50
N ARG A 426 2.35 27.51 6.37
CA ARG A 426 1.14 27.78 7.13
C ARG A 426 0.05 26.75 6.88
N ILE A 427 -0.17 26.38 5.61
CA ILE A 427 -1.22 25.43 5.23
C ILE A 427 -0.82 24.02 5.64
N SER A 428 0.43 23.60 5.36
CA SER A 428 0.93 22.27 5.71
C SER A 428 0.78 21.98 7.22
N SER A 429 1.02 22.96 8.06
CA SER A 429 0.90 22.79 9.52
C SER A 429 -0.54 22.65 10.02
N GLN A 430 -1.55 22.96 9.19
CA GLN A 430 -2.96 22.95 9.55
C GLN A 430 -3.78 21.85 8.84
N ILE A 431 -3.19 21.14 7.89
CA ILE A 431 -3.85 20.00 7.25
C ILE A 431 -3.60 18.72 8.07
N ASP A 432 -4.67 18.04 8.45
CA ASP A 432 -4.66 16.79 9.21
C ASP A 432 -4.35 15.59 8.31
N ALA A 433 -3.12 15.52 7.79
CA ALA A 433 -2.64 14.40 6.99
C ALA A 433 -1.25 13.95 7.46
N GLY A 434 -1.01 12.65 7.38
CA GLY A 434 0.28 12.09 7.81
C GLY A 434 1.43 12.39 6.85
N ILE A 435 1.11 12.72 5.59
CA ILE A 435 2.09 13.06 4.56
C ILE A 435 1.59 14.27 3.79
N ILE A 436 2.43 15.29 3.67
CA ILE A 436 2.13 16.48 2.87
C ILE A 436 3.26 16.68 1.86
N TRP A 437 2.90 16.79 0.60
CA TRP A 437 3.79 17.16 -0.47
C TRP A 437 3.53 18.59 -0.92
N VAL A 438 4.59 19.38 -1.03
CA VAL A 438 4.53 20.74 -1.57
C VAL A 438 5.20 20.73 -2.94
N ASN A 439 4.47 21.15 -3.96
CA ASN A 439 4.91 21.21 -5.38
C ASN A 439 5.44 19.89 -5.93
N CYS A 440 4.98 18.76 -5.39
CA CYS A 440 5.32 17.42 -5.87
C CYS A 440 4.27 16.40 -5.43
N TRP A 441 4.39 15.18 -5.96
CA TRP A 441 3.59 14.03 -5.53
C TRP A 441 4.41 12.75 -5.59
N LEU A 442 4.25 11.88 -4.58
CA LEU A 442 4.86 10.56 -4.45
C LEU A 442 6.41 10.58 -4.42
N VAL A 443 7.01 11.73 -4.10
CA VAL A 443 8.44 11.79 -3.78
C VAL A 443 8.60 11.19 -2.39
N ARG A 444 9.36 10.10 -2.29
CA ARG A 444 9.51 9.34 -1.05
C ARG A 444 10.96 9.14 -0.66
N ASP A 445 11.24 9.46 0.59
CA ASP A 445 12.42 9.00 1.32
C ASP A 445 11.97 7.89 2.28
N LEU A 446 12.56 6.70 2.17
CA LEU A 446 12.16 5.54 2.97
C LEU A 446 12.52 5.68 4.46
N ARG A 447 13.35 6.66 4.83
CA ARG A 447 13.70 7.00 6.21
C ARG A 447 12.58 7.75 6.93
N THR A 448 11.72 8.46 6.19
CA THR A 448 10.66 9.29 6.78
C THR A 448 9.50 8.45 7.29
N PRO A 449 8.84 8.86 8.39
CA PRO A 449 7.62 8.23 8.86
C PRO A 449 6.55 8.24 7.76
N PHE A 450 5.91 7.11 7.56
CA PHE A 450 4.81 6.94 6.62
C PHE A 450 3.58 6.42 7.36
N GLY A 451 2.42 7.05 7.16
CA GLY A 451 1.16 6.59 7.73
C GLY A 451 0.15 7.71 7.90
N GLY A 452 -1.12 7.31 7.97
CA GLY A 452 -2.24 8.23 8.05
C GLY A 452 -2.57 8.72 9.46
N MET A 453 -3.26 9.85 9.52
CA MET A 453 -3.98 10.37 10.68
C MET A 453 -5.46 9.95 10.61
N LYS A 454 -6.24 10.25 11.63
CA LYS A 454 -7.68 9.97 11.72
C LYS A 454 -7.97 8.49 11.39
N GLN A 455 -8.92 8.20 10.49
CA GLN A 455 -9.24 6.83 10.08
C GLN A 455 -8.33 6.26 8.98
N SER A 456 -7.31 7.00 8.57
CA SER A 456 -6.36 6.53 7.56
C SER A 456 -5.23 5.67 8.13
N GLY A 457 -5.01 5.63 9.45
CA GLY A 457 -3.96 4.78 9.98
C GLY A 457 -3.79 4.81 11.50
N MET A 458 -3.04 3.83 11.96
CA MET A 458 -2.55 3.69 13.33
C MET A 458 -1.09 3.21 13.28
N GLY A 459 -0.20 3.88 13.98
CA GLY A 459 1.24 3.64 13.88
C GLY A 459 1.86 4.35 12.67
N ARG A 460 3.13 4.07 12.44
CA ARG A 460 3.88 4.57 11.28
C ARG A 460 4.79 3.48 10.75
N GLU A 461 5.01 3.51 9.44
CA GLU A 461 5.98 2.70 8.73
C GLU A 461 7.16 3.57 8.26
N GLY A 462 8.23 2.97 7.76
CA GLY A 462 9.44 3.68 7.30
C GLY A 462 10.47 3.90 8.40
N GLY A 463 11.73 3.90 8.02
CA GLY A 463 12.87 4.19 8.87
C GLY A 463 12.79 3.62 10.29
N ASP A 464 13.07 4.48 11.26
CA ASP A 464 13.04 4.16 12.68
C ASP A 464 11.69 3.62 13.16
N GLU A 465 10.60 4.19 12.66
CA GLU A 465 9.26 3.82 13.14
C GLU A 465 8.93 2.37 12.84
N ALA A 466 9.31 1.87 11.66
CA ALA A 466 9.12 0.48 11.30
C ALA A 466 9.92 -0.46 12.22
N LEU A 467 11.19 -0.15 12.50
CA LEU A 467 12.02 -0.99 13.38
C LEU A 467 11.59 -0.90 14.84
N ARG A 468 11.13 0.27 15.30
CA ARG A 468 10.53 0.44 16.63
C ARG A 468 9.23 -0.34 16.77
N PHE A 469 8.42 -0.42 15.72
CA PHE A 469 7.21 -1.22 15.71
C PHE A 469 7.51 -2.72 15.85
N PHE A 470 8.49 -3.23 15.12
CA PHE A 470 8.86 -4.65 15.11
C PHE A 470 9.80 -5.08 16.25
N THR A 471 10.10 -4.18 17.19
CA THR A 471 10.91 -4.49 18.37
C THR A 471 10.22 -4.03 19.66
N GLU A 472 10.62 -4.63 20.79
CA GLU A 472 10.15 -4.24 22.12
C GLU A 472 11.31 -3.71 22.97
N PRO A 473 11.22 -2.47 23.50
CA PRO A 473 12.26 -1.91 24.35
C PRO A 473 12.18 -2.50 25.77
N LYS A 474 13.37 -2.77 26.33
CA LYS A 474 13.54 -3.16 27.73
C LYS A 474 14.61 -2.26 28.36
N ASN A 475 14.35 -1.72 29.52
CA ASN A 475 15.35 -1.04 30.34
C ASN A 475 15.94 -2.00 31.39
N ILE A 476 17.26 -2.06 31.47
CA ILE A 476 18.01 -2.73 32.53
C ILE A 476 18.71 -1.64 33.31
N CYS A 477 18.25 -1.40 34.54
CA CYS A 477 18.80 -0.40 35.45
C CYS A 477 19.71 -1.07 36.48
N THR A 478 20.95 -0.59 36.59
CA THR A 478 21.92 -1.03 37.60
C THR A 478 22.35 0.18 38.42
N THR A 479 22.31 0.06 39.76
CA THR A 479 22.87 1.07 40.65
C THR A 479 24.40 1.01 40.59
N GLN A 480 25.04 2.16 40.72
CA GLN A 480 26.53 2.22 40.87
C GLN A 480 26.94 1.81 42.27
#